data_72787d10dd649db41d548f0a45e20685
#
_entry.id   72787d10dd649db41d548f0a45e20685
#
_cell.length_a   1.000
_cell.length_b   1.000
_cell.length_c   1.000
_cell.angle_alpha   90.00
_cell.angle_beta   90.00
_cell.angle_gamma   90.00
#
_symmetry.space_group_name_H-M   'P 1'
#
loop_
_entity.id
_entity.type
_entity.pdbx_description
1 polymer ?
#
loop_
_entity_poly.entity_id
_entity_poly.type
_entity_poly.pdbx_seq_one_letter_code
_entity_poly.pdbx_strand_id
1 'polypeptide(L)'
;TPIKSSAASDVYKRQIIKNPEIDIVVEMLGGIEPATSFMVQAMKAGKHVVSANKAAIAANYGLLTETARENGVRFLFEASVAGGIPVLTSITGALQSNNFIEIMGILNGTTNYILTKMTEESLSYEEVLKDAQDKGFAEADPTADVEGIDAANKLSILMALAFDKYVAPEDIPTKGISKITDRDISSAALQNKVIKLIGTARMEDGKLQYLSLIHISEPTR
;
A
#
# COMPACT_ATOMS: atom_id res chain seq x y z
N THR A 1 -24.08 8.16 -15.13
CA THR A 1 -23.67 6.86 -15.68
C THR A 1 -24.42 5.77 -14.93
N PRO A 2 -25.14 4.86 -15.59
CA PRO A 2 -25.95 3.86 -14.88
C PRO A 2 -25.04 2.91 -14.12
N ILE A 3 -25.33 2.74 -12.84
CA ILE A 3 -24.82 1.65 -12.01
C ILE A 3 -25.36 0.37 -12.65
N LYS A 4 -24.54 -0.34 -13.40
CA LYS A 4 -24.87 -1.68 -13.87
C LYS A 4 -25.07 -2.54 -12.62
N SER A 5 -26.20 -3.18 -12.55
CA SER A 5 -26.65 -3.94 -11.38
C SER A 5 -25.55 -4.87 -10.86
N SER A 6 -25.30 -4.83 -9.56
CA SER A 6 -24.41 -5.73 -8.82
C SER A 6 -24.69 -7.20 -9.19
N ALA A 7 -25.94 -7.57 -9.41
CA ALA A 7 -26.36 -8.93 -9.78
C ALA A 7 -25.77 -9.44 -11.10
N ALA A 8 -25.69 -8.63 -12.16
CA ALA A 8 -25.10 -9.05 -13.44
C ALA A 8 -23.56 -9.24 -13.32
N SER A 9 -22.91 -8.37 -12.55
CA SER A 9 -21.50 -8.50 -12.22
C SER A 9 -21.21 -9.78 -11.40
N ASP A 10 -22.07 -10.11 -10.46
CA ASP A 10 -21.93 -11.30 -9.60
C ASP A 10 -22.15 -12.61 -10.36
N VAL A 11 -23.09 -12.64 -11.30
CA VAL A 11 -23.28 -13.78 -12.20
C VAL A 11 -22.04 -14.05 -13.03
N TYR A 12 -21.45 -13.00 -13.63
CA TYR A 12 -20.25 -13.12 -14.45
C TYR A 12 -19.03 -13.60 -13.64
N LYS A 13 -18.83 -13.05 -12.45
CA LYS A 13 -17.75 -13.46 -11.55
C LYS A 13 -17.88 -14.92 -11.11
N ARG A 14 -19.09 -15.37 -10.79
CA ARG A 14 -19.37 -16.79 -10.47
C ARG A 14 -19.08 -17.73 -11.64
N GLN A 15 -19.30 -17.29 -12.87
CA GLN A 15 -18.95 -18.06 -14.06
C GLN A 15 -17.44 -18.27 -14.19
N ILE A 16 -16.64 -17.21 -13.94
CA ILE A 16 -15.17 -17.30 -13.94
C ILE A 16 -14.69 -18.29 -12.87
N ILE A 17 -15.21 -18.19 -11.64
CA ILE A 17 -14.82 -19.06 -10.53
C ILE A 17 -15.16 -20.53 -10.82
N LYS A 18 -16.31 -20.80 -11.43
CA LYS A 18 -16.79 -22.16 -11.72
C LYS A 18 -16.23 -22.76 -13.01
N ASN A 19 -15.61 -21.98 -13.89
CA ASN A 19 -15.07 -22.47 -15.15
C ASN A 19 -13.82 -23.33 -14.90
N PRO A 20 -13.82 -24.64 -15.21
CA PRO A 20 -12.67 -25.52 -14.99
C PRO A 20 -11.47 -25.23 -15.90
N GLU A 21 -11.65 -24.48 -17.00
CA GLU A 21 -10.57 -24.11 -17.93
C GLU A 21 -9.76 -22.90 -17.44
N ILE A 22 -10.18 -22.26 -16.36
CA ILE A 22 -9.46 -21.10 -15.77
C ILE A 22 -8.65 -21.58 -14.59
N ASP A 23 -7.33 -21.46 -14.66
CA ASP A 23 -6.39 -21.80 -13.59
C ASP A 23 -6.01 -20.59 -12.74
N ILE A 24 -6.00 -19.39 -13.32
CA ILE A 24 -5.51 -18.17 -12.69
C ILE A 24 -6.57 -17.07 -12.76
N VAL A 25 -6.85 -16.45 -11.64
CA VAL A 25 -7.72 -15.27 -11.54
C VAL A 25 -6.88 -14.06 -11.19
N VAL A 26 -7.00 -12.98 -11.99
CA VAL A 26 -6.38 -11.69 -11.72
C VAL A 26 -7.44 -10.76 -11.14
N GLU A 27 -7.23 -10.34 -9.90
CA GLU A 27 -8.11 -9.41 -9.19
C GLU A 27 -7.54 -7.99 -9.28
N MET A 28 -8.33 -7.07 -9.81
CA MET A 28 -7.98 -5.65 -10.02
C MET A 28 -9.13 -4.73 -9.63
N LEU A 29 -9.96 -5.15 -8.69
CA LEU A 29 -11.04 -4.35 -8.14
C LEU A 29 -10.46 -3.33 -7.14
N GLY A 30 -11.21 -2.26 -6.90
CA GLY A 30 -10.89 -1.33 -5.82
C GLY A 30 -11.60 -1.71 -4.52
N GLY A 31 -11.07 -1.22 -3.39
CA GLY A 31 -11.67 -1.42 -2.07
C GLY A 31 -11.41 -2.80 -1.48
N ILE A 32 -11.92 -3.04 -0.28
CA ILE A 32 -11.70 -4.28 0.47
C ILE A 32 -12.73 -5.35 0.04
N GLU A 33 -14.00 -5.00 0.07
CA GLU A 33 -15.08 -5.85 -0.41
C GLU A 33 -15.68 -5.24 -1.71
N PRO A 34 -16.09 -6.06 -2.67
CA PRO A 34 -16.16 -7.52 -2.66
C PRO A 34 -14.87 -8.26 -3.10
N ALA A 35 -13.74 -7.56 -3.25
CA ALA A 35 -12.48 -8.11 -3.76
C ALA A 35 -12.00 -9.30 -2.91
N THR A 36 -11.98 -9.14 -1.58
CA THR A 36 -11.60 -10.21 -0.63
C THR A 36 -12.45 -11.47 -0.82
N SER A 37 -13.77 -11.30 -0.86
CA SER A 37 -14.68 -12.43 -1.05
C SER A 37 -14.45 -13.18 -2.37
N PHE A 38 -14.13 -12.48 -3.46
CA PHE A 38 -13.84 -13.12 -4.75
C PHE A 38 -12.50 -13.84 -4.74
N MET A 39 -11.47 -13.27 -4.16
CA MET A 39 -10.18 -13.93 -4.01
C MET A 39 -10.30 -15.22 -3.22
N VAL A 40 -10.99 -15.18 -2.07
CA VAL A 40 -11.25 -16.37 -1.24
C VAL A 40 -12.04 -17.44 -2.00
N GLN A 41 -13.10 -17.06 -2.73
CA GLN A 41 -13.88 -18.01 -3.53
C GLN A 41 -13.07 -18.63 -4.67
N ALA A 42 -12.23 -17.85 -5.35
CA ALA A 42 -11.36 -18.34 -6.41
C ALA A 42 -10.34 -19.36 -5.85
N MET A 43 -9.68 -19.05 -4.74
CA MET A 43 -8.72 -19.94 -4.10
C MET A 43 -9.38 -21.24 -3.59
N LYS A 44 -10.56 -21.16 -2.99
CA LYS A 44 -11.36 -22.34 -2.59
C LYS A 44 -11.82 -23.19 -3.77
N ALA A 45 -11.93 -22.61 -4.97
CA ALA A 45 -12.20 -23.33 -6.22
C ALA A 45 -10.94 -23.88 -6.89
N GLY A 46 -9.79 -23.87 -6.21
CA GLY A 46 -8.52 -24.41 -6.69
C GLY A 46 -7.79 -23.50 -7.69
N LYS A 47 -8.15 -22.22 -7.77
CA LYS A 47 -7.53 -21.27 -8.72
C LYS A 47 -6.42 -20.46 -8.04
N HIS A 48 -5.32 -20.27 -8.76
CA HIS A 48 -4.30 -19.31 -8.36
C HIS A 48 -4.84 -17.88 -8.45
N VAL A 49 -4.41 -17.01 -7.54
CA VAL A 49 -4.86 -15.60 -7.53
C VAL A 49 -3.67 -14.66 -7.63
N VAL A 50 -3.80 -13.65 -8.49
CA VAL A 50 -2.89 -12.50 -8.59
C VAL A 50 -3.69 -11.25 -8.29
N SER A 51 -3.20 -10.39 -7.38
CA SER A 51 -3.89 -9.15 -7.03
C SER A 51 -2.91 -7.98 -6.88
N ALA A 52 -3.36 -6.77 -7.25
CA ALA A 52 -2.68 -5.51 -6.98
C ALA A 52 -3.39 -4.69 -5.88
N ASN A 53 -4.45 -5.23 -5.28
CA ASN A 53 -5.33 -4.54 -4.35
C ASN A 53 -4.74 -4.50 -2.93
N LYS A 54 -3.86 -3.55 -2.69
CA LYS A 54 -3.19 -3.37 -1.39
C LYS A 54 -4.16 -3.27 -0.20
N ALA A 55 -5.31 -2.61 -0.37
CA ALA A 55 -6.27 -2.43 0.72
C ALA A 55 -6.91 -3.76 1.15
N ALA A 56 -7.36 -4.57 0.18
CA ALA A 56 -7.92 -5.89 0.46
C ALA A 56 -6.87 -6.83 1.07
N ILE A 57 -5.64 -6.80 0.53
CA ILE A 57 -4.54 -7.63 1.01
C ILE A 57 -4.11 -7.23 2.41
N ALA A 58 -3.88 -5.94 2.65
CA ALA A 58 -3.45 -5.45 3.96
C ALA A 58 -4.50 -5.72 5.05
N ALA A 59 -5.79 -5.49 4.76
CA ALA A 59 -6.86 -5.72 5.73
C ALA A 59 -7.11 -7.22 6.03
N ASN A 60 -6.81 -8.12 5.07
CA ASN A 60 -7.18 -9.53 5.18
C ASN A 60 -5.98 -10.47 4.92
N TYR A 61 -4.76 -10.03 5.24
CA TYR A 61 -3.54 -10.76 4.91
C TYR A 61 -3.56 -12.21 5.40
N GLY A 62 -3.88 -12.42 6.68
CA GLY A 62 -3.95 -13.76 7.26
C GLY A 62 -5.00 -14.66 6.59
N LEU A 63 -6.21 -14.14 6.38
CA LEU A 63 -7.28 -14.87 5.70
C LEU A 63 -6.88 -15.31 4.29
N LEU A 64 -6.30 -14.40 3.51
CA LEU A 64 -5.95 -14.65 2.11
C LEU A 64 -4.78 -15.63 1.99
N THR A 65 -3.73 -15.45 2.77
CA THR A 65 -2.55 -16.34 2.76
C THR A 65 -2.88 -17.73 3.29
N GLU A 66 -3.70 -17.83 4.34
CA GLU A 66 -4.13 -19.12 4.88
C GLU A 66 -5.07 -19.85 3.92
N THR A 67 -6.02 -19.15 3.30
CA THR A 67 -6.91 -19.74 2.28
C THR A 67 -6.10 -20.29 1.10
N ALA A 68 -5.07 -19.57 0.64
CA ALA A 68 -4.20 -20.06 -0.43
C ALA A 68 -3.45 -21.33 -0.01
N ARG A 69 -2.88 -21.34 1.20
CA ARG A 69 -2.12 -22.47 1.76
C ARG A 69 -3.02 -23.73 1.91
N GLU A 70 -4.20 -23.56 2.48
CA GLU A 70 -5.15 -24.67 2.71
C GLU A 70 -5.67 -25.32 1.42
N ASN A 71 -5.79 -24.53 0.34
CA ASN A 71 -6.26 -25.04 -0.95
C ASN A 71 -5.13 -25.38 -1.92
N GLY A 72 -3.84 -25.31 -1.51
CA GLY A 72 -2.68 -25.66 -2.33
C GLY A 72 -2.49 -24.78 -3.57
N VAL A 73 -2.98 -23.53 -3.53
CA VAL A 73 -2.89 -22.57 -4.62
C VAL A 73 -1.91 -21.45 -4.31
N ARG A 74 -1.48 -20.72 -5.34
CA ARG A 74 -0.62 -19.55 -5.19
C ARG A 74 -1.46 -18.29 -5.06
N PHE A 75 -1.05 -17.42 -4.13
CA PHE A 75 -1.54 -16.05 -4.00
C PHE A 75 -0.36 -15.11 -4.20
N LEU A 76 -0.38 -14.32 -5.27
CA LEU A 76 0.71 -13.43 -5.68
C LEU A 76 0.21 -11.99 -5.71
N PHE A 77 0.98 -11.05 -5.15
CA PHE A 77 0.54 -9.67 -4.98
C PHE A 77 1.67 -8.65 -5.09
N GLU A 78 2.66 -8.90 -5.96
CA GLU A 78 3.83 -8.01 -6.15
C GLU A 78 3.44 -6.55 -6.36
N ALA A 79 2.48 -6.29 -7.25
CA ALA A 79 2.06 -4.93 -7.60
C ALA A 79 1.26 -4.20 -6.50
N SER A 80 0.99 -4.83 -5.37
CA SER A 80 0.35 -4.19 -4.22
C SER A 80 1.27 -3.20 -3.50
N VAL A 81 2.59 -3.39 -3.60
CA VAL A 81 3.60 -2.49 -3.01
C VAL A 81 4.65 -2.14 -4.05
N ALA A 82 5.02 -0.86 -4.13
CA ALA A 82 6.05 -0.32 -5.03
C ALA A 82 5.79 -0.49 -6.54
N GLY A 83 4.57 -0.86 -6.95
CA GLY A 83 4.16 -0.94 -8.34
C GLY A 83 4.99 -1.93 -9.15
N GLY A 84 5.78 -1.44 -10.11
CA GLY A 84 6.65 -2.27 -10.96
C GLY A 84 8.01 -2.62 -10.35
N ILE A 85 8.34 -2.13 -9.15
CA ILE A 85 9.60 -2.47 -8.46
C ILE A 85 9.41 -3.80 -7.72
N PRO A 86 10.22 -4.85 -7.99
CA PRO A 86 10.04 -6.19 -7.44
C PRO A 86 10.52 -6.30 -5.99
N VAL A 87 9.92 -5.52 -5.07
CA VAL A 87 10.33 -5.48 -3.67
C VAL A 87 9.85 -6.70 -2.89
N LEU A 88 8.62 -7.18 -3.13
CA LEU A 88 8.08 -8.33 -2.41
C LEU A 88 8.78 -9.62 -2.85
N THR A 89 9.01 -9.80 -4.14
CA THR A 89 9.80 -10.92 -4.66
C THR A 89 11.24 -10.90 -4.13
N SER A 90 11.83 -9.73 -3.95
CA SER A 90 13.17 -9.62 -3.34
C SER A 90 13.17 -10.08 -1.88
N ILE A 91 12.18 -9.68 -1.09
CA ILE A 91 12.03 -10.08 0.32
C ILE A 91 11.81 -11.59 0.44
N THR A 92 10.86 -12.14 -0.33
CA THR A 92 10.44 -13.54 -0.23
C THR A 92 11.33 -14.52 -0.99
N GLY A 93 12.20 -14.03 -1.86
CA GLY A 93 13.12 -14.81 -2.68
C GLY A 93 14.58 -14.57 -2.30
N ALA A 94 15.25 -13.64 -2.95
CA ALA A 94 16.70 -13.46 -2.79
C ALA A 94 17.16 -13.13 -1.36
N LEU A 95 16.32 -12.43 -0.59
CA LEU A 95 16.62 -12.01 0.77
C LEU A 95 16.00 -12.93 1.85
N GLN A 96 15.31 -13.99 1.46
CA GLN A 96 14.58 -14.88 2.39
C GLN A 96 15.44 -15.48 3.50
N SER A 97 16.74 -15.69 3.25
CA SER A 97 17.68 -16.24 4.23
C SER A 97 18.27 -15.20 5.19
N ASN A 98 17.88 -13.93 5.04
CA ASN A 98 18.40 -12.85 5.87
C ASN A 98 17.43 -12.50 6.99
N ASN A 99 17.96 -11.98 8.09
CA ASN A 99 17.17 -11.36 9.13
C ASN A 99 17.04 -9.86 8.83
N PHE A 100 15.81 -9.40 8.61
CA PHE A 100 15.54 -7.98 8.44
C PHE A 100 15.65 -7.27 9.79
N ILE A 101 16.43 -6.20 9.82
CA ILE A 101 16.56 -5.32 10.99
C ILE A 101 15.59 -4.16 10.87
N GLU A 102 15.50 -3.57 9.67
CA GLU A 102 14.70 -2.38 9.41
C GLU A 102 14.21 -2.37 7.98
N ILE A 103 12.99 -1.85 7.81
CA ILE A 103 12.43 -1.38 6.54
C ILE A 103 12.12 0.09 6.71
N MET A 104 12.59 0.92 5.79
CA MET A 104 12.31 2.34 5.76
C MET A 104 12.14 2.80 4.32
N GLY A 105 11.13 3.63 4.05
CA GLY A 105 10.94 4.17 2.72
C GLY A 105 9.79 5.14 2.56
N ILE A 106 9.83 5.87 1.43
CA ILE A 106 8.72 6.68 0.94
C ILE A 106 7.77 5.74 0.20
N LEU A 107 6.65 5.41 0.82
CA LEU A 107 5.71 4.41 0.31
C LEU A 107 4.59 4.98 -0.55
N ASN A 108 4.46 6.32 -0.59
CA ASN A 108 3.41 7.00 -1.35
C ASN A 108 3.99 8.07 -2.28
N GLY A 109 3.70 7.98 -3.58
CA GLY A 109 4.21 8.90 -4.60
C GLY A 109 3.55 10.28 -4.55
N THR A 110 2.23 10.33 -4.32
CA THR A 110 1.45 11.57 -4.27
C THR A 110 1.95 12.49 -3.16
N THR A 111 2.10 11.98 -1.95
CA THR A 111 2.61 12.76 -0.81
C THR A 111 4.06 13.19 -1.02
N ASN A 112 4.88 12.35 -1.63
CA ASN A 112 6.26 12.73 -1.97
C ASN A 112 6.29 13.85 -3.01
N TYR A 113 5.44 13.80 -4.03
CA TYR A 113 5.28 14.87 -5.01
C TYR A 113 4.89 16.19 -4.34
N ILE A 114 3.84 16.17 -3.50
CA ILE A 114 3.34 17.35 -2.80
C ILE A 114 4.44 17.99 -1.93
N LEU A 115 5.07 17.22 -1.06
CA LEU A 115 6.11 17.72 -0.15
C LEU A 115 7.37 18.22 -0.90
N THR A 116 7.71 17.59 -2.01
CA THR A 116 8.85 18.03 -2.85
C THR A 116 8.55 19.38 -3.49
N LYS A 117 7.37 19.53 -4.09
CA LYS A 117 6.96 20.80 -4.70
C LYS A 117 6.83 21.95 -3.69
N MET A 118 6.25 21.70 -2.52
CA MET A 118 6.21 22.68 -1.43
C MET A 118 7.63 23.15 -1.07
N THR A 119 8.58 22.22 -1.05
CA THR A 119 9.98 22.50 -0.70
C THR A 119 10.72 23.28 -1.81
N GLU A 120 10.57 22.89 -3.08
CA GLU A 120 11.34 23.42 -4.20
C GLU A 120 10.75 24.71 -4.76
N GLU A 121 9.43 24.84 -4.77
CA GLU A 121 8.71 25.95 -5.39
C GLU A 121 8.10 26.92 -4.37
N SER A 122 8.20 26.63 -3.07
CA SER A 122 7.63 27.43 -1.97
C SER A 122 6.14 27.68 -2.12
N LEU A 123 5.42 26.69 -2.65
CA LEU A 123 3.96 26.71 -2.82
C LEU A 123 3.25 26.17 -1.59
N SER A 124 2.03 26.62 -1.36
CA SER A 124 1.18 26.10 -0.28
C SER A 124 0.71 24.66 -0.58
N TYR A 125 0.31 23.96 0.47
CA TYR A 125 -0.24 22.61 0.36
C TYR A 125 -1.44 22.56 -0.61
N GLU A 126 -2.35 23.52 -0.51
CA GLU A 126 -3.56 23.59 -1.32
C GLU A 126 -3.25 23.81 -2.81
N GLU A 127 -2.29 24.67 -3.12
CA GLU A 127 -1.87 24.93 -4.51
C GLU A 127 -1.25 23.67 -5.13
N VAL A 128 -0.38 22.99 -4.38
CA VAL A 128 0.29 21.79 -4.89
C VAL A 128 -0.65 20.60 -4.97
N LEU A 129 -1.59 20.47 -4.03
CA LEU A 129 -2.61 19.40 -4.09
C LEU A 129 -3.47 19.57 -5.36
N LYS A 130 -3.89 20.79 -5.66
CA LYS A 130 -4.65 21.08 -6.87
C LYS A 130 -3.83 20.76 -8.14
N ASP A 131 -2.56 21.16 -8.18
CA ASP A 131 -1.65 20.83 -9.30
C ASP A 131 -1.49 19.30 -9.45
N ALA A 132 -1.39 18.56 -8.35
CA ALA A 132 -1.33 17.10 -8.36
C ALA A 132 -2.62 16.47 -8.92
N GLN A 133 -3.79 17.03 -8.57
CA GLN A 133 -5.09 16.58 -9.11
C GLN A 133 -5.23 16.90 -10.59
N ASP A 134 -4.86 18.10 -11.01
CA ASP A 134 -4.93 18.54 -12.42
C ASP A 134 -4.01 17.68 -13.32
N LYS A 135 -2.91 17.18 -12.79
CA LYS A 135 -1.97 16.27 -13.47
C LYS A 135 -2.31 14.79 -13.34
N GLY A 136 -3.34 14.45 -12.58
CA GLY A 136 -3.76 13.06 -12.34
C GLY A 136 -2.86 12.27 -11.39
N PHE A 137 -2.02 12.94 -10.59
CA PHE A 137 -1.22 12.31 -9.53
C PHE A 137 -2.00 12.11 -8.23
N ALA A 138 -3.05 12.90 -8.01
CA ALA A 138 -3.98 12.76 -6.91
C ALA A 138 -5.41 12.60 -7.44
N GLU A 139 -6.19 11.75 -6.81
CA GLU A 139 -7.63 11.61 -7.09
C GLU A 139 -8.41 12.80 -6.53
N ALA A 140 -9.70 12.91 -6.91
CA ALA A 140 -10.60 13.94 -6.40
C ALA A 140 -10.74 13.85 -4.85
N ASP A 141 -10.75 12.64 -4.30
CA ASP A 141 -10.61 12.40 -2.85
C ASP A 141 -9.20 11.84 -2.56
N PRO A 142 -8.25 12.69 -2.15
CA PRO A 142 -6.87 12.29 -1.91
C PRO A 142 -6.64 11.75 -0.49
N THR A 143 -7.68 11.58 0.32
CA THR A 143 -7.58 11.28 1.77
C THR A 143 -6.70 10.08 2.05
N ALA A 144 -6.83 9.00 1.28
CA ALA A 144 -6.02 7.80 1.48
C ALA A 144 -4.52 8.06 1.33
N ASP A 145 -4.14 8.94 0.42
CA ASP A 145 -2.75 9.33 0.20
C ASP A 145 -2.27 10.32 1.27
N VAL A 146 -2.98 11.47 1.39
CA VAL A 146 -2.50 12.60 2.19
C VAL A 146 -2.57 12.34 3.70
N GLU A 147 -3.47 11.48 4.16
CA GLU A 147 -3.53 11.06 5.57
C GLU A 147 -2.67 9.82 5.87
N GLY A 148 -1.96 9.27 4.87
CA GLY A 148 -1.00 8.20 5.05
C GLY A 148 -1.56 6.78 5.13
N ILE A 149 -2.86 6.60 4.84
CA ILE A 149 -3.54 5.30 4.87
C ILE A 149 -2.94 4.35 3.81
N ASP A 150 -2.64 4.86 2.62
CA ASP A 150 -1.96 4.09 1.56
C ASP A 150 -0.58 3.60 2.02
N ALA A 151 0.18 4.45 2.69
CA ALA A 151 1.49 4.09 3.23
C ALA A 151 1.39 3.04 4.35
N ALA A 152 0.37 3.14 5.22
CA ALA A 152 0.11 2.15 6.27
C ALA A 152 -0.26 0.78 5.68
N ASN A 153 -1.13 0.72 4.67
CA ASN A 153 -1.46 -0.53 3.97
C ASN A 153 -0.21 -1.21 3.40
N LYS A 154 0.65 -0.46 2.73
CA LYS A 154 1.90 -0.99 2.18
C LYS A 154 2.88 -1.45 3.25
N LEU A 155 3.00 -0.68 4.33
CA LEU A 155 3.88 -1.03 5.46
C LEU A 155 3.41 -2.31 6.15
N SER A 156 2.10 -2.49 6.34
CA SER A 156 1.50 -3.72 6.88
C SER A 156 1.92 -4.96 6.08
N ILE A 157 1.81 -4.89 4.74
CA ILE A 157 2.23 -5.99 3.86
C ILE A 157 3.74 -6.25 3.96
N LEU A 158 4.55 -5.20 3.95
CA LEU A 158 6.01 -5.33 4.07
C LEU A 158 6.42 -5.96 5.41
N MET A 159 5.78 -5.56 6.51
CA MET A 159 6.05 -6.13 7.84
C MET A 159 5.70 -7.62 7.90
N ALA A 160 4.55 -8.00 7.34
CA ALA A 160 4.13 -9.39 7.30
C ALA A 160 5.14 -10.29 6.56
N LEU A 161 5.70 -9.79 5.44
CA LEU A 161 6.64 -10.56 4.63
C LEU A 161 8.06 -10.57 5.19
N ALA A 162 8.56 -9.45 5.71
CA ALA A 162 9.95 -9.33 6.11
C ALA A 162 10.20 -9.77 7.55
N PHE A 163 9.25 -9.57 8.44
CA PHE A 163 9.39 -9.86 9.87
C PHE A 163 8.51 -11.03 10.33
N ASP A 164 7.70 -11.62 9.42
CA ASP A 164 6.67 -12.61 9.76
C ASP A 164 5.73 -12.11 10.87
N LYS A 165 5.45 -10.81 10.85
CA LYS A 165 4.60 -10.13 11.83
C LYS A 165 3.58 -9.25 11.10
N TYR A 166 2.35 -9.76 11.04
CA TYR A 166 1.24 -8.97 10.53
C TYR A 166 0.75 -7.97 11.59
N VAL A 167 0.57 -6.73 11.16
CA VAL A 167 -0.06 -5.66 11.92
C VAL A 167 -1.15 -5.07 11.04
N ALA A 168 -2.37 -4.97 11.56
CA ALA A 168 -3.47 -4.38 10.80
C ALA A 168 -3.17 -2.90 10.46
N PRO A 169 -3.52 -2.42 9.27
CA PRO A 169 -3.21 -1.05 8.87
C PRO A 169 -3.72 0.02 9.84
N GLU A 170 -4.89 -0.22 10.44
CA GLU A 170 -5.51 0.67 11.45
C GLU A 170 -4.75 0.74 12.77
N ASP A 171 -3.93 -0.26 13.07
CA ASP A 171 -3.08 -0.31 14.26
C ASP A 171 -1.71 0.36 14.05
N ILE A 172 -1.40 0.78 12.82
CA ILE A 172 -0.16 1.48 12.51
C ILE A 172 -0.33 2.98 12.84
N PRO A 173 0.45 3.53 13.79
CA PRO A 173 0.40 4.96 14.07
C PRO A 173 0.72 5.75 12.79
N THR A 174 -0.25 6.54 12.34
CA THR A 174 -0.17 7.25 11.06
C THR A 174 -0.40 8.74 11.28
N LYS A 175 0.39 9.58 10.60
CA LYS A 175 0.22 11.02 10.57
C LYS A 175 0.43 11.52 9.14
N GLY A 176 -0.65 12.01 8.54
CA GLY A 176 -0.66 12.54 7.19
C GLY A 176 0.03 13.90 7.04
N ILE A 177 0.05 14.39 5.80
CA ILE A 177 0.73 15.64 5.41
C ILE A 177 -0.20 16.85 5.34
N SER A 178 -1.51 16.67 5.48
CA SER A 178 -2.53 17.73 5.29
C SER A 178 -2.37 18.92 6.24
N LYS A 179 -1.62 18.76 7.34
CA LYS A 179 -1.36 19.81 8.33
C LYS A 179 0.04 20.42 8.22
N ILE A 180 0.82 20.04 7.22
CA ILE A 180 2.15 20.64 6.99
C ILE A 180 1.97 22.03 6.40
N THR A 181 2.65 22.99 7.00
CA THR A 181 2.61 24.40 6.63
C THR A 181 3.92 24.83 5.95
N ASP A 182 3.86 25.98 5.26
CA ASP A 182 5.06 26.60 4.67
C ASP A 182 6.11 26.95 5.74
N ARG A 183 5.67 27.19 6.99
CA ARG A 183 6.57 27.41 8.11
C ARG A 183 7.34 26.16 8.51
N ASP A 184 6.66 25.00 8.45
CA ASP A 184 7.32 23.72 8.73
C ASP A 184 8.38 23.41 7.68
N ILE A 185 8.04 23.62 6.40
CA ILE A 185 8.97 23.46 5.27
C ILE A 185 10.17 24.41 5.43
N SER A 186 9.91 25.70 5.67
CA SER A 186 10.98 26.71 5.86
C SER A 186 11.86 26.39 7.06
N SER A 187 11.26 25.93 8.17
CA SER A 187 12.01 25.56 9.39
C SER A 187 12.92 24.34 9.15
N ALA A 188 12.47 23.38 8.37
CA ALA A 188 13.30 22.24 7.96
C ALA A 188 14.45 22.69 7.05
N ALA A 189 14.17 23.55 6.06
CA ALA A 189 15.16 24.07 5.13
C ALA A 189 16.28 24.86 5.85
N LEU A 190 15.95 25.65 6.87
CA LEU A 190 16.95 26.37 7.71
C LEU A 190 17.91 25.40 8.42
N GLN A 191 17.49 24.17 8.67
CA GLN A 191 18.32 23.11 9.25
C GLN A 191 19.00 22.23 8.20
N ASN A 192 18.95 22.61 6.91
CA ASN A 192 19.39 21.81 5.76
C ASN A 192 18.72 20.43 5.74
N LYS A 193 17.41 20.38 6.00
CA LYS A 193 16.58 19.16 6.04
C LYS A 193 15.35 19.31 5.16
N VAL A 194 14.76 18.19 4.79
CA VAL A 194 13.51 18.11 4.05
C VAL A 194 12.46 17.31 4.83
N ILE A 195 11.20 17.61 4.57
CA ILE A 195 10.08 16.86 5.15
C ILE A 195 9.63 15.79 4.16
N LYS A 196 9.50 14.55 4.63
CA LYS A 196 9.00 13.40 3.85
C LYS A 196 8.01 12.59 4.68
N LEU A 197 7.05 11.94 4.03
CA LEU A 197 6.21 10.90 4.64
C LEU A 197 6.93 9.56 4.51
N ILE A 198 7.38 9.01 5.63
CA ILE A 198 8.16 7.76 5.67
C ILE A 198 7.39 6.69 6.43
N GLY A 199 7.24 5.51 5.81
CA GLY A 199 6.90 4.29 6.50
C GLY A 199 8.17 3.62 7.03
N THR A 200 8.19 3.28 8.31
CA THR A 200 9.32 2.55 8.90
C THR A 200 8.83 1.43 9.82
N ALA A 201 9.53 0.33 9.79
CA ALA A 201 9.37 -0.78 10.71
C ALA A 201 10.75 -1.34 11.08
N ARG A 202 11.03 -1.47 12.38
CA ARG A 202 12.33 -1.90 12.90
C ARG A 202 12.17 -2.95 13.98
N MET A 203 13.00 -3.97 13.91
CA MET A 203 13.11 -4.97 14.99
C MET A 203 14.12 -4.49 16.02
N GLU A 204 13.68 -4.25 17.25
CA GLU A 204 14.53 -3.83 18.37
C GLU A 204 14.20 -4.66 19.61
N ASP A 205 15.18 -5.32 20.18
CA ASP A 205 15.04 -6.21 21.34
C ASP A 205 13.90 -7.25 21.20
N GLY A 206 13.74 -7.82 19.99
CA GLY A 206 12.69 -8.80 19.68
C GLY A 206 11.28 -8.22 19.55
N LYS A 207 11.12 -6.90 19.62
CA LYS A 207 9.86 -6.20 19.42
C LYS A 207 9.89 -5.45 18.10
N LEU A 208 8.79 -5.51 17.37
CA LEU A 208 8.61 -4.74 16.15
C LEU A 208 8.09 -3.35 16.51
N GLN A 209 8.86 -2.33 16.18
CA GLN A 209 8.45 -0.92 16.21
C GLN A 209 8.11 -0.48 14.80
N TYR A 210 7.00 0.23 14.63
CA TYR A 210 6.51 0.64 13.32
C TYR A 210 5.72 1.93 13.40
N LEU A 211 5.80 2.72 12.33
CA LEU A 211 5.04 3.97 12.17
C LEU A 211 5.03 4.42 10.70
N SER A 212 4.03 5.21 10.34
CA SER A 212 3.95 5.93 9.07
C SER A 212 3.75 7.41 9.37
N LEU A 213 4.84 8.15 9.53
CA LEU A 213 4.83 9.53 10.00
C LEU A 213 5.62 10.46 9.09
N ILE A 214 5.33 11.75 9.25
CA ILE A 214 6.15 12.82 8.72
C ILE A 214 7.52 12.77 9.39
N HIS A 215 8.55 12.66 8.57
CA HIS A 215 9.93 12.62 9.03
C HIS A 215 10.71 13.81 8.45
N ILE A 216 11.53 14.43 9.29
CA ILE A 216 12.46 15.49 8.89
C ILE A 216 13.82 14.84 8.68
N SER A 217 14.22 14.69 7.44
CA SER A 217 15.46 14.01 7.03
C SER A 217 16.43 14.96 6.34
N GLU A 218 17.69 14.56 6.26
CA GLU A 218 18.64 15.21 5.39
C GLU A 218 18.25 15.03 3.92
N PRO A 219 18.52 16.02 3.02
CA PRO A 219 18.25 15.87 1.59
C PRO A 219 19.04 14.69 1.05
N THR A 220 18.36 13.75 0.43
CA THR A 220 19.03 12.73 -0.39
C THR A 220 19.60 13.43 -1.63
N ARG A 221 20.90 13.38 -1.82
CA ARG A 221 21.57 13.90 -3.02
C ARG A 221 21.35 12.99 -4.21
#